data_212bdc018f01410cb586c6808d61c115
#
_entry.id   212bdc018f01410cb586c6808d61c115
#
_cell.length_a   1.000
_cell.length_b   1.000
_cell.length_c   1.000
_cell.angle_alpha   90.00
_cell.angle_beta   90.00
_cell.angle_gamma   90.00
#
_symmetry.space_group_name_H-M   'P 1'
#
loop_
_entity.id
_entity.type
_entity.pdbx_description
1 polymer ?
#
loop_
_entity_poly.entity_id
_entity_poly.type
_entity_poly.pdbx_seq_one_letter_code
_entity_poly.pdbx_strand_id
1 'polypeptide(L)'
;MRLAGATIIVGLSLVAASWTIASQDIAAVLASSFVAKNQATMARLQQDAVQQVCSAPRGAPVDEAVLSALRQQRLDAVVLPTDGVYLGDWQRGAAVAGNGRGLQSSDDPAKPNGGNCYACHQLAPDEVAYGNLGPSLTGYAARGQSEPMLRYTWTKLWDTHAYNLCSHMPRFGAQGILSEQQLKDVMAYLLDPASPVNQSE
;
A
#
# COMPACT_ATOMS: atom_id res chain seq x y z
N MET A 1 26.47 -58.84 49.44
CA MET A 1 27.01 -57.84 48.45
C MET A 1 25.90 -57.43 47.51
N ARG A 2 25.37 -56.24 47.64
CA ARG A 2 24.38 -55.64 46.69
C ARG A 2 25.02 -54.44 46.14
N LEU A 3 25.28 -54.41 44.84
CA LEU A 3 25.75 -53.26 44.09
C LEU A 3 24.55 -52.41 43.70
N ALA A 4 24.50 -51.13 44.16
CA ALA A 4 23.54 -50.15 43.78
C ALA A 4 24.04 -49.45 42.50
N GLY A 5 23.30 -49.58 41.42
CA GLY A 5 23.54 -48.85 40.19
C GLY A 5 23.00 -47.43 40.29
N ALA A 6 23.86 -46.44 40.14
CA ALA A 6 23.47 -45.04 40.01
C ALA A 6 23.13 -44.73 38.56
N THR A 7 21.88 -44.39 38.30
CA THR A 7 21.42 -43.92 37.01
C THR A 7 21.65 -42.40 36.93
N ILE A 8 22.54 -41.99 36.06
CA ILE A 8 22.76 -40.57 35.76
C ILE A 8 21.71 -40.15 34.74
N ILE A 9 20.79 -39.28 35.14
CA ILE A 9 19.89 -38.56 34.24
C ILE A 9 20.62 -37.26 33.89
N VAL A 10 21.25 -37.23 32.70
CA VAL A 10 21.73 -35.96 32.11
C VAL A 10 20.62 -35.38 31.28
N GLY A 11 20.21 -34.22 31.70
CA GLY A 11 18.99 -33.55 31.29
C GLY A 11 18.97 -32.94 29.90
N LEU A 12 17.82 -32.82 29.47
CA LEU A 12 17.36 -32.07 28.30
C LEU A 12 17.04 -30.65 28.73
N SER A 13 17.94 -29.69 28.52
CA SER A 13 17.74 -28.28 28.82
C SER A 13 18.46 -27.36 27.81
N LEU A 14 18.23 -27.56 26.52
CA LEU A 14 18.90 -26.76 25.48
C LEU A 14 18.02 -26.46 24.27
N VAL A 15 16.71 -26.23 24.42
CA VAL A 15 15.86 -25.90 23.25
C VAL A 15 15.09 -24.56 23.37
N ALA A 16 15.13 -23.87 24.51
CA ALA A 16 14.31 -22.67 24.69
C ALA A 16 14.99 -21.34 24.34
N ALA A 17 16.29 -21.33 24.02
CA ALA A 17 17.06 -20.10 23.81
C ALA A 17 17.10 -19.57 22.37
N SER A 18 16.60 -20.35 21.40
CA SER A 18 16.84 -20.03 19.97
C SER A 18 15.82 -19.10 19.30
N TRP A 19 14.73 -18.75 19.97
CA TRP A 19 13.64 -18.00 19.33
C TRP A 19 13.60 -16.50 19.64
N THR A 20 14.34 -16.03 20.60
CA THR A 20 14.39 -14.61 20.98
C THR A 20 15.47 -13.80 20.23
N ILE A 21 16.39 -14.45 19.52
CA ILE A 21 17.49 -13.78 18.83
C ILE A 21 17.06 -13.21 17.47
N ALA A 22 16.03 -13.78 16.83
CA ALA A 22 15.66 -13.38 15.47
C ALA A 22 14.97 -12.00 15.35
N SER A 23 14.30 -11.50 16.39
CA SER A 23 13.54 -10.24 16.27
C SER A 23 14.37 -8.96 16.57
N GLN A 24 15.47 -9.08 17.30
CA GLN A 24 16.37 -7.93 17.56
C GLN A 24 17.34 -7.65 16.41
N ASP A 25 17.55 -8.62 15.54
CA ASP A 25 18.56 -8.54 14.48
C ASP A 25 18.07 -7.81 13.23
N ILE A 26 16.76 -7.83 12.94
CA ILE A 26 16.20 -7.23 11.72
C ILE A 26 16.39 -5.71 11.69
N ALA A 27 16.15 -5.01 12.80
CA ALA A 27 16.35 -3.56 12.86
C ALA A 27 17.81 -3.18 12.70
N ALA A 28 18.74 -3.94 13.32
CA ALA A 28 20.17 -3.76 13.19
C ALA A 28 20.63 -4.05 11.75
N VAL A 29 20.13 -5.13 11.13
CA VAL A 29 20.40 -5.46 9.72
C VAL A 29 19.92 -4.37 8.80
N LEU A 30 18.70 -3.86 8.98
CA LEU A 30 18.16 -2.77 8.17
C LEU A 30 19.03 -1.50 8.32
N ALA A 31 19.37 -1.12 9.55
CA ALA A 31 20.18 0.07 9.82
C ALA A 31 21.59 -0.01 9.24
N SER A 32 22.18 -1.20 9.19
CA SER A 32 23.56 -1.41 8.69
C SER A 32 23.62 -1.70 7.19
N SER A 33 22.57 -2.22 6.59
CA SER A 33 22.56 -2.70 5.19
C SER A 33 22.00 -1.68 4.20
N PHE A 34 21.19 -0.72 4.65
CA PHE A 34 20.60 0.30 3.81
C PHE A 34 21.23 1.65 4.05
N VAL A 35 21.41 2.40 2.98
CA VAL A 35 21.83 3.80 2.99
C VAL A 35 20.88 4.63 2.14
N ALA A 36 20.63 5.86 2.57
CA ALA A 36 19.85 6.79 1.75
C ALA A 36 20.56 7.06 0.42
N LYS A 37 19.79 7.03 -0.69
CA LYS A 37 20.31 7.34 -2.01
C LYS A 37 19.27 8.14 -2.79
N ASN A 38 19.63 9.37 -3.18
CA ASN A 38 18.71 10.29 -3.87
C ASN A 38 17.39 10.41 -3.10
N GLN A 39 16.25 10.19 -3.76
CA GLN A 39 14.93 10.24 -3.14
C GLN A 39 14.55 9.00 -2.32
N ALA A 40 15.34 7.94 -2.34
CA ALA A 40 15.14 6.78 -1.47
C ALA A 40 15.77 7.03 -0.09
N THR A 41 14.98 7.56 0.83
CA THR A 41 15.43 7.93 2.19
C THR A 41 15.23 6.75 3.16
N MET A 42 16.01 6.75 4.26
CA MET A 42 15.88 5.75 5.34
C MET A 42 14.52 5.81 6.05
N ALA A 43 13.80 6.94 6.00
CA ALA A 43 12.45 7.07 6.56
C ALA A 43 11.45 6.09 5.94
N ARG A 44 11.68 5.62 4.72
CA ARG A 44 10.84 4.62 4.05
C ARG A 44 10.91 3.22 4.67
N LEU A 45 11.92 2.95 5.47
CA LEU A 45 12.06 1.70 6.22
C LEU A 45 11.33 1.73 7.57
N GLN A 46 10.80 2.89 7.95
CA GLN A 46 10.07 3.07 9.21
C GLN A 46 8.57 2.88 8.97
N GLN A 47 7.97 2.03 9.77
CA GLN A 47 6.53 1.81 9.75
C GLN A 47 5.80 2.90 10.53
N ASP A 48 4.72 3.43 9.97
CA ASP A 48 3.78 4.25 10.72
C ASP A 48 2.86 3.37 11.62
N ALA A 49 2.03 4.00 12.46
CA ALA A 49 1.18 3.28 13.42
C ALA A 49 0.24 2.26 12.74
N VAL A 50 -0.29 2.58 11.56
CA VAL A 50 -1.14 1.66 10.79
C VAL A 50 -0.33 0.47 10.31
N GLN A 51 0.86 0.69 9.74
CA GLN A 51 1.72 -0.37 9.25
C GLN A 51 2.20 -1.28 10.39
N GLN A 52 2.50 -0.71 11.57
CA GLN A 52 2.88 -1.48 12.76
C GLN A 52 1.76 -2.44 13.19
N VAL A 53 0.52 -1.95 13.25
CA VAL A 53 -0.64 -2.79 13.60
C VAL A 53 -0.84 -3.89 12.54
N CYS A 54 -0.73 -3.55 11.25
CA CYS A 54 -0.92 -4.51 10.16
C CYS A 54 0.22 -5.54 10.04
N SER A 55 1.38 -5.24 10.60
CA SER A 55 2.55 -6.13 10.63
C SER A 55 2.67 -6.95 11.93
N ALA A 56 1.72 -6.79 12.85
CA ALA A 56 1.68 -7.58 14.07
C ALA A 56 1.64 -9.09 13.75
N PRO A 57 2.23 -9.95 14.60
CA PRO A 57 2.20 -11.39 14.40
C PRO A 57 0.77 -11.88 14.21
N ARG A 58 0.59 -12.86 13.29
CA ARG A 58 -0.74 -13.42 13.00
C ARG A 58 -1.36 -13.98 14.29
N GLY A 59 -2.59 -13.52 14.59
CA GLY A 59 -3.31 -13.92 15.81
C GLY A 59 -3.00 -13.07 17.04
N ALA A 60 -2.13 -12.07 16.94
CA ALA A 60 -1.99 -11.09 18.01
C ALA A 60 -3.32 -10.34 18.18
N PRO A 61 -3.81 -10.18 19.42
CA PRO A 61 -5.02 -9.41 19.65
C PRO A 61 -4.78 -7.94 19.30
N VAL A 62 -5.63 -7.39 18.45
CA VAL A 62 -5.64 -5.96 18.15
C VAL A 62 -6.92 -5.38 18.71
N ASP A 63 -6.80 -4.31 19.49
CA ASP A 63 -7.95 -3.61 20.04
C ASP A 63 -8.75 -2.94 18.91
N GLU A 64 -10.03 -3.29 18.78
CA GLU A 64 -10.92 -2.70 17.77
C GLU A 64 -11.08 -1.19 17.95
N ALA A 65 -10.98 -0.68 19.17
CA ALA A 65 -10.99 0.77 19.42
C ALA A 65 -9.76 1.44 18.77
N VAL A 66 -8.59 0.81 18.82
CA VAL A 66 -7.37 1.30 18.17
C VAL A 66 -7.54 1.28 16.65
N LEU A 67 -8.06 0.19 16.07
CA LEU A 67 -8.32 0.10 14.63
C LEU A 67 -9.31 1.16 14.16
N SER A 68 -10.39 1.36 14.93
CA SER A 68 -11.40 2.38 14.63
C SER A 68 -10.82 3.78 14.67
N ALA A 69 -10.03 4.10 15.70
CA ALA A 69 -9.37 5.40 15.83
C ALA A 69 -8.37 5.67 14.68
N LEU A 70 -7.57 4.68 14.30
CA LEU A 70 -6.64 4.79 13.19
C LEU A 70 -7.38 4.99 11.86
N ARG A 71 -8.47 4.27 11.63
CA ARG A 71 -9.31 4.45 10.42
C ARG A 71 -9.91 5.86 10.37
N GLN A 72 -10.47 6.32 11.48
CA GLN A 72 -11.03 7.67 11.56
C GLN A 72 -9.96 8.74 11.30
N GLN A 73 -8.78 8.60 11.91
CA GLN A 73 -7.65 9.50 11.66
C GLN A 73 -7.28 9.56 10.16
N ARG A 74 -7.29 8.42 9.46
CA ARG A 74 -7.01 8.39 8.01
C ARG A 74 -8.11 9.05 7.19
N LEU A 75 -9.38 8.85 7.55
CA LEU A 75 -10.51 9.52 6.91
C LEU A 75 -10.44 11.04 7.08
N ASP A 76 -10.16 11.50 8.30
CA ASP A 76 -10.08 12.93 8.62
C ASP A 76 -8.89 13.63 7.92
N ALA A 77 -7.84 12.88 7.60
CA ALA A 77 -6.66 13.37 6.90
C ALA A 77 -6.81 13.42 5.36
N VAL A 78 -7.94 12.97 4.81
CA VAL A 78 -8.18 13.04 3.36
C VAL A 78 -8.39 14.48 2.93
N VAL A 79 -7.54 14.95 2.02
CA VAL A 79 -7.70 16.25 1.37
C VAL A 79 -8.47 16.05 0.07
N LEU A 80 -9.60 16.72 -0.06
CA LEU A 80 -10.41 16.71 -1.28
C LEU A 80 -9.86 17.70 -2.30
N PRO A 81 -10.25 17.58 -3.60
CA PRO A 81 -9.82 18.53 -4.61
C PRO A 81 -10.12 19.98 -4.20
N THR A 82 -9.12 20.84 -4.32
CA THR A 82 -9.19 22.24 -3.83
C THR A 82 -10.24 23.08 -4.55
N ASP A 83 -10.56 22.74 -5.80
CA ASP A 83 -11.56 23.38 -6.65
C ASP A 83 -12.90 22.63 -6.73
N GLY A 84 -13.04 21.52 -5.98
CA GLY A 84 -14.22 20.66 -6.01
C GLY A 84 -14.37 19.81 -7.27
N VAL A 85 -13.40 19.85 -8.20
CA VAL A 85 -13.43 19.10 -9.46
C VAL A 85 -12.63 17.79 -9.30
N TYR A 86 -13.31 16.65 -9.43
CA TYR A 86 -12.71 15.34 -9.27
C TYR A 86 -12.12 14.74 -10.56
N LEU A 87 -12.61 15.15 -11.71
CA LEU A 87 -12.25 14.53 -12.98
C LEU A 87 -11.36 15.45 -13.80
N GLY A 88 -10.24 14.90 -14.26
CA GLY A 88 -9.30 15.56 -15.15
C GLY A 88 -9.42 15.02 -16.59
N ASP A 89 -8.30 14.62 -17.15
CA ASP A 89 -8.17 14.11 -18.51
C ASP A 89 -7.78 12.61 -18.46
N TRP A 90 -8.60 11.76 -19.07
CA TRP A 90 -8.39 10.32 -19.00
C TRP A 90 -7.15 9.85 -19.78
N GLN A 91 -6.72 10.54 -20.82
CA GLN A 91 -5.50 10.17 -21.59
C GLN A 91 -4.25 10.41 -20.75
N ARG A 92 -4.20 11.54 -20.03
CA ARG A 92 -3.14 11.77 -19.04
C ARG A 92 -3.23 10.76 -17.89
N GLY A 93 -4.45 10.43 -17.46
CA GLY A 93 -4.69 9.41 -16.44
C GLY A 93 -4.17 8.04 -16.84
N ALA A 94 -4.39 7.63 -18.08
CA ALA A 94 -3.82 6.40 -18.64
C ALA A 94 -2.29 6.40 -18.60
N ALA A 95 -1.66 7.52 -18.98
CA ALA A 95 -0.21 7.68 -18.91
C ALA A 95 0.33 7.60 -17.47
N VAL A 96 -0.38 8.16 -16.49
CA VAL A 96 -0.04 8.06 -15.06
C VAL A 96 -0.21 6.61 -14.57
N ALA A 97 -1.32 5.95 -14.91
CA ALA A 97 -1.61 4.59 -14.48
C ALA A 97 -0.63 3.55 -15.05
N GLY A 98 -0.19 3.74 -16.29
CA GLY A 98 0.79 2.88 -16.97
C GLY A 98 2.25 3.15 -16.61
N ASN A 99 2.55 4.26 -15.95
CA ASN A 99 3.92 4.66 -15.63
C ASN A 99 4.38 4.04 -14.30
N GLY A 100 5.40 3.17 -14.36
CA GLY A 100 6.01 2.54 -13.18
C GLY A 100 7.13 3.34 -12.53
N ARG A 101 7.40 4.58 -12.99
CA ARG A 101 8.46 5.43 -12.40
C ARG A 101 7.97 6.05 -11.10
N GLY A 102 8.90 6.25 -10.22
CA GLY A 102 8.70 7.10 -9.06
C GLY A 102 9.30 6.53 -7.78
N LEU A 103 9.93 7.43 -7.05
CA LEU A 103 10.48 7.18 -5.72
C LEU A 103 11.63 6.17 -5.65
N GLN A 104 12.13 5.63 -6.76
CA GLN A 104 13.33 4.80 -6.77
C GLN A 104 14.58 5.68 -6.72
N SER A 105 15.68 5.13 -6.21
CA SER A 105 16.96 5.86 -6.11
C SER A 105 17.54 6.23 -7.49
N SER A 106 17.12 5.54 -8.56
CA SER A 106 17.53 5.78 -9.94
C SER A 106 16.65 6.76 -10.70
N ASP A 107 15.44 7.05 -10.16
CA ASP A 107 14.52 7.95 -10.84
C ASP A 107 14.94 9.42 -10.70
N ASP A 108 14.69 10.19 -11.75
CA ASP A 108 14.88 11.63 -11.74
C ASP A 108 13.79 12.31 -10.89
N PRO A 109 14.13 12.95 -9.77
CA PRO A 109 13.15 13.59 -8.89
C PRO A 109 12.46 14.81 -9.52
N ALA A 110 12.99 15.35 -10.62
CA ALA A 110 12.36 16.45 -11.36
C ALA A 110 11.23 15.98 -12.28
N LYS A 111 11.10 14.66 -12.49
CA LYS A 111 10.05 14.10 -13.36
C LYS A 111 8.88 13.62 -12.51
N PRO A 112 7.63 13.75 -13.00
CA PRO A 112 6.46 13.28 -12.28
C PRO A 112 6.50 11.76 -12.08
N ASN A 113 6.04 11.32 -10.92
CA ASN A 113 5.86 9.90 -10.62
C ASN A 113 4.66 9.33 -11.39
N GLY A 114 4.62 8.02 -11.53
CA GLY A 114 3.47 7.27 -12.01
C GLY A 114 2.79 6.47 -10.91
N GLY A 115 1.62 5.94 -11.22
CA GLY A 115 0.81 5.13 -10.31
C GLY A 115 1.12 3.63 -10.38
N ASN A 116 1.64 3.15 -11.52
CA ASN A 116 1.89 1.72 -11.77
C ASN A 116 0.67 0.83 -11.47
N CYS A 117 -0.52 1.28 -11.81
CA CYS A 117 -1.78 0.65 -11.38
C CYS A 117 -1.94 -0.77 -11.94
N TYR A 118 -1.50 -1.00 -13.18
CA TYR A 118 -1.56 -2.32 -13.82
C TYR A 118 -0.70 -3.39 -13.14
N ALA A 119 0.29 -3.00 -12.32
CA ALA A 119 1.07 -3.96 -11.54
C ALA A 119 0.22 -4.71 -10.49
N CYS A 120 -0.95 -4.16 -10.14
CA CYS A 120 -1.86 -4.74 -9.16
C CYS A 120 -3.27 -4.99 -9.70
N HIS A 121 -3.71 -4.27 -10.74
CA HIS A 121 -5.06 -4.29 -11.27
C HIS A 121 -5.08 -4.58 -12.77
N GLN A 122 -6.06 -5.32 -13.24
CA GLN A 122 -6.49 -5.23 -14.61
C GLN A 122 -7.21 -3.89 -14.81
N LEU A 123 -6.81 -3.11 -15.80
CA LEU A 123 -7.39 -1.78 -16.07
C LEU A 123 -8.33 -1.83 -17.26
N ALA A 124 -7.88 -2.38 -18.40
CA ALA A 124 -8.70 -2.49 -19.60
C ALA A 124 -8.98 -3.96 -19.95
N PRO A 125 -10.09 -4.26 -20.65
CA PRO A 125 -10.46 -5.64 -21.02
C PRO A 125 -9.41 -6.34 -21.89
N ASP A 126 -8.75 -5.61 -22.78
CA ASP A 126 -7.74 -6.09 -23.72
C ASP A 126 -6.32 -6.15 -23.16
N GLU A 127 -6.13 -5.87 -21.88
CA GLU A 127 -4.82 -5.83 -21.24
C GLU A 127 -4.23 -7.24 -21.12
N VAL A 128 -3.11 -7.49 -21.80
CA VAL A 128 -2.50 -8.83 -21.92
C VAL A 128 -1.80 -9.29 -20.65
N ALA A 129 -1.28 -8.34 -19.84
CA ALA A 129 -0.54 -8.65 -18.62
C ALA A 129 -0.81 -7.62 -17.53
N TYR A 130 -1.25 -8.10 -16.39
CA TYR A 130 -1.57 -7.28 -15.22
C TYR A 130 -1.41 -8.08 -13.92
N GLY A 131 -1.27 -7.37 -12.79
CA GLY A 131 -1.27 -7.99 -11.47
C GLY A 131 -2.68 -8.28 -10.97
N ASN A 132 -2.77 -9.19 -10.01
CA ASN A 132 -4.03 -9.64 -9.39
C ASN A 132 -4.09 -9.40 -7.88
N LEU A 133 -3.23 -8.52 -7.36
CA LEU A 133 -3.26 -8.12 -5.95
C LEU A 133 -4.48 -7.24 -5.63
N GLY A 134 -4.92 -6.46 -6.61
CA GLY A 134 -6.14 -5.67 -6.55
C GLY A 134 -7.25 -6.27 -7.43
N PRO A 135 -8.52 -5.86 -7.23
CA PRO A 135 -9.61 -6.28 -8.10
C PRO A 135 -9.44 -5.70 -9.51
N SER A 136 -10.05 -6.35 -10.52
CA SER A 136 -10.19 -5.75 -11.84
C SER A 136 -10.96 -4.42 -11.75
N LEU A 137 -10.51 -3.43 -12.48
CA LEU A 137 -11.11 -2.10 -12.59
C LEU A 137 -11.86 -1.91 -13.93
N THR A 138 -11.91 -2.95 -14.77
CA THR A 138 -12.64 -2.90 -16.04
C THR A 138 -14.09 -2.53 -15.80
N GLY A 139 -14.64 -1.64 -16.64
CA GLY A 139 -16.01 -1.16 -16.50
C GLY A 139 -16.27 -0.31 -15.26
N TYR A 140 -15.25 0.32 -14.68
CA TYR A 140 -15.39 1.06 -13.42
C TYR A 140 -16.42 2.19 -13.50
N ALA A 141 -16.63 2.82 -14.68
CA ALA A 141 -17.60 3.87 -14.89
C ALA A 141 -19.06 3.41 -14.64
N ALA A 142 -19.35 2.11 -14.69
CA ALA A 142 -20.67 1.58 -14.35
C ALA A 142 -21.10 1.89 -12.90
N ARG A 143 -20.17 2.27 -12.03
CA ARG A 143 -20.45 2.73 -10.66
C ARG A 143 -21.09 4.13 -10.62
N GLY A 144 -21.03 4.86 -11.73
CA GLY A 144 -21.54 6.22 -11.87
C GLY A 144 -20.62 7.28 -11.28
N GLN A 145 -21.05 8.54 -11.44
CA GLN A 145 -20.29 9.73 -11.01
C GLN A 145 -21.06 10.56 -9.97
N SER A 146 -21.87 9.90 -9.13
CA SER A 146 -22.49 10.58 -8.00
C SER A 146 -21.42 11.12 -7.04
N GLU A 147 -21.72 12.20 -6.32
CA GLU A 147 -20.76 12.78 -5.39
C GLU A 147 -20.22 11.78 -4.37
N PRO A 148 -21.03 10.90 -3.74
CA PRO A 148 -20.50 9.87 -2.85
C PRO A 148 -19.53 8.91 -3.55
N MET A 149 -19.75 8.56 -4.83
CA MET A 149 -18.86 7.68 -5.58
C MET A 149 -17.56 8.39 -5.94
N LEU A 150 -17.62 9.66 -6.34
CA LEU A 150 -16.43 10.47 -6.61
C LEU A 150 -15.57 10.59 -5.34
N ARG A 151 -16.17 10.93 -4.20
CA ARG A 151 -15.48 10.99 -2.92
C ARG A 151 -14.87 9.64 -2.50
N TYR A 152 -15.61 8.56 -2.67
CA TYR A 152 -15.12 7.21 -2.38
C TYR A 152 -13.87 6.88 -3.20
N THR A 153 -13.95 7.06 -4.53
CA THR A 153 -12.84 6.73 -5.44
C THR A 153 -11.63 7.63 -5.18
N TRP A 154 -11.86 8.93 -4.97
CA TRP A 154 -10.81 9.88 -4.58
C TRP A 154 -10.12 9.44 -3.29
N THR A 155 -10.88 9.15 -2.25
CA THR A 155 -10.36 8.71 -0.95
C THR A 155 -9.52 7.43 -1.09
N LYS A 156 -9.94 6.49 -1.94
CA LYS A 156 -9.16 5.28 -2.24
C LYS A 156 -7.82 5.58 -2.88
N LEU A 157 -7.75 6.55 -3.77
CA LEU A 157 -6.51 7.00 -4.41
C LEU A 157 -5.68 7.88 -3.46
N TRP A 158 -6.33 8.72 -2.68
CA TRP A 158 -5.64 9.60 -1.73
C TRP A 158 -4.98 8.79 -0.62
N ASP A 159 -5.77 8.04 0.15
CA ASP A 159 -5.29 7.14 1.21
C ASP A 159 -6.21 5.93 1.34
N THR A 160 -5.81 4.81 0.77
CA THR A 160 -6.58 3.57 0.83
C THR A 160 -6.79 3.07 2.26
N HIS A 161 -5.88 3.42 3.20
CA HIS A 161 -5.99 3.03 4.62
C HIS A 161 -7.21 3.67 5.31
N ALA A 162 -7.79 4.72 4.75
CA ALA A 162 -9.04 5.30 5.24
C ALA A 162 -10.21 4.29 5.23
N TYR A 163 -10.20 3.31 4.29
CA TYR A 163 -11.23 2.27 4.20
C TYR A 163 -10.71 0.87 4.57
N ASN A 164 -9.46 0.57 4.22
CA ASN A 164 -8.83 -0.71 4.52
C ASN A 164 -7.43 -0.45 5.07
N LEU A 165 -7.30 -0.47 6.40
CA LEU A 165 -6.05 -0.15 7.10
C LEU A 165 -4.86 -0.98 6.62
N CYS A 166 -5.06 -2.27 6.33
CA CYS A 166 -3.98 -3.16 5.93
C CYS A 166 -3.89 -3.36 4.41
N SER A 167 -4.36 -2.41 3.64
CA SER A 167 -4.23 -2.45 2.18
C SER A 167 -2.77 -2.25 1.75
N HIS A 168 -2.36 -3.01 0.73
CA HIS A 168 -1.06 -2.84 0.06
C HIS A 168 -1.11 -1.79 -1.06
N MET A 169 -2.28 -1.27 -1.41
CA MET A 169 -2.40 -0.19 -2.40
C MET A 169 -1.68 1.06 -1.88
N PRO A 170 -0.82 1.69 -2.69
CA PRO A 170 -0.12 2.92 -2.28
C PRO A 170 -1.08 4.05 -1.91
N ARG A 171 -0.67 4.88 -0.97
CA ARG A 171 -1.41 6.07 -0.52
C ARG A 171 -0.97 7.28 -1.36
N PHE A 172 -1.41 7.30 -2.61
CA PHE A 172 -0.87 8.17 -3.64
C PHE A 172 -0.90 9.66 -3.29
N GLY A 173 -2.02 10.16 -2.77
CA GLY A 173 -2.15 11.54 -2.33
C GLY A 173 -1.48 11.80 -0.99
N ALA A 174 -1.80 11.01 0.03
CA ALA A 174 -1.33 11.21 1.39
C ALA A 174 0.21 11.13 1.54
N GLN A 175 0.88 10.41 0.64
CA GLN A 175 2.34 10.31 0.61
C GLN A 175 2.99 11.19 -0.46
N GLY A 176 2.23 12.04 -1.15
CA GLY A 176 2.73 12.93 -2.19
C GLY A 176 3.33 12.19 -3.39
N ILE A 177 2.89 10.95 -3.65
CA ILE A 177 3.37 10.16 -4.80
C ILE A 177 2.83 10.77 -6.09
N LEU A 178 1.52 11.06 -6.12
CA LEU A 178 0.85 11.72 -7.23
C LEU A 178 0.36 13.11 -6.79
N SER A 179 0.47 14.08 -7.68
CA SER A 179 -0.10 15.41 -7.50
C SER A 179 -1.64 15.37 -7.56
N GLU A 180 -2.31 16.41 -7.06
CA GLU A 180 -3.77 16.56 -7.18
C GLU A 180 -4.24 16.43 -8.64
N GLN A 181 -3.54 17.07 -9.58
CA GLN A 181 -3.88 16.97 -11.00
C GLN A 181 -3.75 15.54 -11.53
N GLN A 182 -2.67 14.83 -11.17
CA GLN A 182 -2.52 13.43 -11.57
C GLN A 182 -3.61 12.53 -10.98
N LEU A 183 -4.04 12.79 -9.74
CA LEU A 183 -5.17 12.07 -9.13
C LEU A 183 -6.48 12.35 -9.89
N LYS A 184 -6.76 13.61 -10.27
CA LYS A 184 -7.92 13.96 -11.12
C LYS A 184 -7.88 13.25 -12.47
N ASP A 185 -6.71 13.19 -13.08
CA ASP A 185 -6.52 12.53 -14.37
C ASP A 185 -6.75 11.00 -14.24
N VAL A 186 -6.26 10.36 -13.18
CA VAL A 186 -6.54 8.94 -12.89
C VAL A 186 -8.03 8.71 -12.58
N MET A 187 -8.67 9.62 -11.86
CA MET A 187 -10.13 9.57 -11.63
C MET A 187 -10.90 9.58 -12.96
N ALA A 188 -10.51 10.45 -13.89
CA ALA A 188 -11.09 10.47 -15.23
C ALA A 188 -10.80 9.18 -15.99
N TYR A 189 -9.57 8.63 -15.89
CA TYR A 189 -9.24 7.36 -16.53
C TYR A 189 -10.14 6.20 -16.04
N LEU A 190 -10.51 6.20 -14.77
CA LEU A 190 -11.40 5.17 -14.20
C LEU A 190 -12.89 5.42 -14.54
N LEU A 191 -13.33 6.68 -14.62
CA LEU A 191 -14.76 7.03 -14.59
C LEU A 191 -15.29 7.63 -15.91
N ASP A 192 -14.42 8.01 -16.85
CA ASP A 192 -14.86 8.51 -18.15
C ASP A 192 -15.32 7.35 -19.04
N PRO A 193 -16.55 7.36 -19.55
CA PRO A 193 -17.04 6.32 -20.46
C PRO A 193 -16.19 6.13 -21.72
N ALA A 194 -15.47 7.15 -22.17
CA ALA A 194 -14.60 7.09 -23.34
C ALA A 194 -13.21 6.45 -23.03
N SER A 195 -12.89 6.24 -21.76
CA SER A 195 -11.64 5.61 -21.34
C SER A 195 -11.60 4.13 -21.72
N PRO A 196 -10.43 3.58 -22.12
CA PRO A 196 -10.24 2.16 -22.39
C PRO A 196 -10.69 1.23 -21.24
N VAL A 197 -10.59 1.68 -20.00
CA VAL A 197 -11.08 0.95 -18.81
C VAL A 197 -12.54 0.57 -18.94
N ASN A 198 -13.35 1.37 -19.66
CA ASN A 198 -14.80 1.29 -19.74
C ASN A 198 -15.31 0.84 -21.10
N GLN A 199 -14.42 0.49 -22.03
CA GLN A 199 -14.82 -0.09 -23.32
C GLN A 199 -15.18 -1.56 -23.12
N SER A 200 -16.23 -2.02 -23.81
CA SER A 200 -16.51 -3.45 -23.96
C SER A 200 -15.57 -4.07 -24.98
N GLU A 201 -15.21 -5.33 -24.79
CA GLU A 201 -14.60 -6.12 -25.85
C GLU A 201 -15.47 -6.16 -27.12
#